data_2a6ceb7806e6a280f24e71976bcef8f5
#
_entry.id   2a6ceb7806e6a280f24e71976bcef8f5
#
_cell.length_a   1.000
_cell.length_b   1.000
_cell.length_c   1.000
_cell.angle_alpha   90.00
_cell.angle_beta   90.00
_cell.angle_gamma   90.00
#
_symmetry.space_group_name_H-M   'P 1'
#
loop_
_entity.id
_entity.type
_entity.pdbx_description
1 polymer ?
#
loop_
_entity_poly.entity_id
_entity_poly.type
_entity_poly.pdbx_seq_one_letter_code
_entity_poly.pdbx_strand_id
1 'polypeptide(L)'
;QVKFMTSILTTHVGSLPRSKELSELLFKKDKGEPFDNNLFQDVVQKNVEQVVNKQLDVGIDFVSDGEMSKISYATYVKDRLHGFSGESERRAPADLDDFPNYKEKIAQSGGTPTYTRPCCTSNLELKDDDSLNKDIENFRKVLNNRNHLKGFMNAASPGVISVFMPNKFYKNDDEYMEKLSLL
;
A
#
# COMPACT_ATOMS: atom_id res chain seq x y z
N GLN A 1 9.80 -39.23 0.98
CA GLN A 1 11.08 -38.55 1.20
C GLN A 1 10.82 -37.07 1.38
N VAL A 2 11.08 -36.55 2.56
CA VAL A 2 11.07 -35.11 2.80
C VAL A 2 12.30 -34.54 2.09
N LYS A 3 12.08 -33.83 0.99
CA LYS A 3 13.14 -33.11 0.28
C LYS A 3 13.50 -31.91 1.14
N PHE A 4 14.59 -31.98 1.87
CA PHE A 4 15.13 -30.82 2.58
C PHE A 4 15.44 -29.73 1.54
N MET A 5 14.82 -28.56 1.71
CA MET A 5 15.16 -27.40 0.91
C MET A 5 16.61 -27.02 1.23
N THR A 6 17.44 -27.02 0.21
CA THR A 6 18.89 -26.73 0.34
C THR A 6 19.22 -25.24 0.23
N SER A 7 18.19 -24.38 -0.02
CA SER A 7 18.36 -22.93 -0.18
C SER A 7 17.36 -22.17 0.70
N ILE A 8 17.81 -21.00 1.18
CA ILE A 8 16.97 -20.02 1.84
C ILE A 8 16.24 -19.27 0.74
N LEU A 9 14.89 -19.29 0.76
CA LEU A 9 14.06 -18.61 -0.21
C LEU A 9 13.97 -17.11 0.11
N THR A 10 13.92 -16.29 -0.93
CA THR A 10 13.94 -14.84 -0.86
C THR A 10 12.65 -14.21 -1.36
N THR A 11 12.32 -13.04 -0.81
CA THR A 11 11.20 -12.23 -1.26
C THR A 11 11.49 -10.75 -1.04
N HIS A 12 10.76 -9.88 -1.75
CA HIS A 12 10.68 -8.46 -1.46
C HIS A 12 9.34 -8.13 -0.79
N VAL A 13 9.38 -7.38 0.30
CA VAL A 13 8.19 -6.87 0.99
C VAL A 13 8.16 -5.35 0.90
N GLY A 14 7.00 -4.80 0.58
CA GLY A 14 6.77 -3.35 0.49
C GLY A 14 6.75 -2.80 -0.93
N SER A 15 6.61 -1.49 -1.02
CA SER A 15 6.47 -0.79 -2.30
C SER A 15 7.75 -0.83 -3.12
N LEU A 16 7.63 -1.15 -4.40
CA LEU A 16 8.69 -1.01 -5.39
C LEU A 16 8.57 0.32 -6.15
N PRO A 17 9.67 0.83 -6.75
CA PRO A 17 9.63 2.06 -7.53
C PRO A 17 8.60 1.99 -8.66
N ARG A 18 7.76 3.02 -8.75
CA ARG A 18 6.71 3.17 -9.77
C ARG A 18 7.20 4.02 -10.94
N SER A 19 6.59 3.82 -12.12
CA SER A 19 6.80 4.76 -13.22
C SER A 19 6.29 6.15 -12.85
N LYS A 20 6.83 7.19 -13.51
CA LYS A 20 6.36 8.58 -13.32
C LYS A 20 4.88 8.71 -13.61
N GLU A 21 4.43 8.11 -14.72
CA GLU A 21 3.03 8.10 -15.14
C GLU A 21 2.11 7.49 -14.08
N LEU A 22 2.48 6.32 -13.52
CA LEU A 22 1.70 5.69 -12.44
C LEU A 22 1.67 6.55 -11.18
N SER A 23 2.79 7.16 -10.82
CA SER A 23 2.86 8.04 -9.64
C SER A 23 1.93 9.25 -9.78
N GLU A 24 1.90 9.89 -10.96
CA GLU A 24 1.01 11.03 -11.25
C GLU A 24 -0.47 10.62 -11.15
N LEU A 25 -0.84 9.46 -11.70
CA LEU A 25 -2.21 8.94 -11.64
C LEU A 25 -2.63 8.58 -10.20
N LEU A 26 -1.74 7.97 -9.42
CA LEU A 26 -1.99 7.67 -8.01
C LEU A 26 -2.22 8.94 -7.17
N PHE A 27 -1.44 10.01 -7.41
CA PHE A 27 -1.64 11.27 -6.70
C PHE A 27 -2.94 11.97 -7.12
N LYS A 28 -3.32 11.92 -8.40
CA LYS A 28 -4.63 12.43 -8.84
C LYS A 28 -5.77 11.68 -8.16
N LYS A 29 -5.72 10.34 -8.15
CA LYS A 29 -6.70 9.50 -7.46
C LYS A 29 -6.78 9.84 -5.97
N ASP A 30 -5.65 9.96 -5.29
CA ASP A 30 -5.58 10.24 -3.85
C ASP A 30 -6.18 11.61 -3.48
N LYS A 31 -6.01 12.61 -4.36
CA LYS A 31 -6.56 13.96 -4.20
C LYS A 31 -8.01 14.10 -4.67
N GLY A 32 -8.60 13.05 -5.25
CA GLY A 32 -9.93 13.12 -5.86
C GLY A 32 -9.98 13.98 -7.14
N GLU A 33 -8.83 14.20 -7.79
CA GLU A 33 -8.75 14.90 -9.07
C GLU A 33 -9.24 14.01 -10.22
N PRO A 34 -9.82 14.56 -11.29
CA PRO A 34 -10.24 13.77 -12.46
C PRO A 34 -9.07 13.02 -13.10
N PHE A 35 -9.26 11.74 -13.39
CA PHE A 35 -8.33 10.89 -14.15
C PHE A 35 -9.10 9.84 -14.97
N ASP A 36 -8.45 9.31 -16.00
CA ASP A 36 -9.00 8.20 -16.78
C ASP A 36 -8.76 6.88 -16.03
N ASN A 37 -9.83 6.24 -15.56
CA ASN A 37 -9.75 5.00 -14.80
C ASN A 37 -9.28 3.81 -15.65
N ASN A 38 -9.60 3.77 -16.95
CA ASN A 38 -9.13 2.70 -17.83
C ASN A 38 -7.62 2.82 -18.04
N LEU A 39 -7.14 4.03 -18.33
CA LEU A 39 -5.70 4.31 -18.41
C LEU A 39 -5.00 3.93 -17.08
N PHE A 40 -5.58 4.30 -15.94
CA PHE A 40 -5.02 3.94 -14.64
C PHE A 40 -4.85 2.43 -14.48
N GLN A 41 -5.88 1.63 -14.81
CA GLN A 41 -5.83 0.18 -14.72
C GLN A 41 -4.78 -0.43 -15.67
N ASP A 42 -4.69 0.07 -16.89
CA ASP A 42 -3.69 -0.40 -17.88
C ASP A 42 -2.26 -0.09 -17.40
N VAL A 43 -2.03 1.11 -16.86
CA VAL A 43 -0.73 1.52 -16.33
C VAL A 43 -0.37 0.71 -15.08
N VAL A 44 -1.32 0.43 -14.18
CA VAL A 44 -1.11 -0.46 -13.02
C VAL A 44 -0.70 -1.86 -13.49
N GLN A 45 -1.48 -2.46 -14.41
CA GLN A 45 -1.19 -3.80 -14.93
C GLN A 45 0.23 -3.90 -15.52
N LYS A 46 0.61 -2.91 -16.34
CA LYS A 46 1.95 -2.83 -16.94
C LYS A 46 3.05 -2.70 -15.88
N ASN A 47 2.84 -1.88 -14.84
CA ASN A 47 3.82 -1.72 -13.77
C ASN A 47 3.93 -2.98 -12.90
N VAL A 48 2.82 -3.69 -12.62
CA VAL A 48 2.85 -4.99 -11.92
C VAL A 48 3.68 -6.01 -12.71
N GLU A 49 3.45 -6.11 -14.03
CA GLU A 49 4.24 -7.01 -14.89
C GLU A 49 5.74 -6.66 -14.87
N GLN A 50 6.06 -5.38 -14.97
CA GLN A 50 7.45 -4.91 -14.97
C GLN A 50 8.17 -5.24 -13.66
N VAL A 51 7.53 -5.00 -12.49
CA VAL A 51 8.18 -5.28 -11.20
C VAL A 51 8.27 -6.77 -10.90
N VAL A 52 7.31 -7.58 -11.34
CA VAL A 52 7.42 -9.04 -11.25
C VAL A 52 8.59 -9.54 -12.10
N ASN A 53 8.72 -9.08 -13.35
CA ASN A 53 9.85 -9.43 -14.19
C ASN A 53 11.19 -9.04 -13.53
N LYS A 54 11.28 -7.82 -13.01
CA LYS A 54 12.49 -7.33 -12.34
C LYS A 54 12.85 -8.16 -11.10
N GLN A 55 11.89 -8.58 -10.31
CA GLN A 55 12.11 -9.48 -9.17
C GLN A 55 12.68 -10.82 -9.62
N LEU A 56 12.15 -11.39 -10.70
CA LEU A 56 12.65 -12.63 -11.27
C LEU A 56 14.07 -12.49 -11.85
N ASP A 57 14.33 -11.41 -12.57
CA ASP A 57 15.63 -11.16 -13.19
C ASP A 57 16.77 -11.06 -12.17
N VAL A 58 16.45 -10.62 -10.93
CA VAL A 58 17.41 -10.57 -9.83
C VAL A 58 17.39 -11.81 -8.93
N GLY A 59 16.60 -12.82 -9.26
CA GLY A 59 16.59 -14.12 -8.58
C GLY A 59 15.73 -14.19 -7.30
N ILE A 60 14.69 -13.35 -7.18
CA ILE A 60 13.71 -13.45 -6.09
C ILE A 60 12.82 -14.67 -6.29
N ASP A 61 12.66 -15.50 -5.25
CA ASP A 61 11.89 -16.75 -5.30
C ASP A 61 10.38 -16.54 -5.17
N PHE A 62 9.94 -15.62 -4.30
CA PHE A 62 8.55 -15.26 -4.09
C PHE A 62 8.33 -13.81 -4.50
N VAL A 63 7.57 -13.59 -5.55
CA VAL A 63 7.32 -12.25 -6.09
C VAL A 63 6.11 -11.59 -5.42
N SER A 64 6.10 -10.26 -5.43
CA SER A 64 4.97 -9.44 -5.00
C SER A 64 4.51 -8.52 -6.14
N ASP A 65 3.32 -7.93 -6.00
CA ASP A 65 2.78 -6.90 -6.90
C ASP A 65 3.51 -5.55 -6.78
N GLY A 66 4.44 -5.42 -5.82
CA GLY A 66 5.17 -4.19 -5.53
C GLY A 66 4.29 -3.04 -5.08
N GLU A 67 3.05 -3.29 -4.67
CA GLU A 67 2.05 -2.29 -4.24
C GLU A 67 1.75 -1.23 -5.32
N MET A 68 1.76 -1.63 -6.61
CA MET A 68 1.69 -0.70 -7.73
C MET A 68 0.38 0.10 -7.77
N SER A 69 -0.76 -0.48 -7.35
CA SER A 69 -2.07 0.18 -7.32
C SER A 69 -2.29 1.10 -6.12
N LYS A 70 -1.37 1.09 -5.13
CA LYS A 70 -1.56 1.71 -3.82
C LYS A 70 -0.67 2.94 -3.66
N ILE A 71 -1.24 4.10 -3.32
CA ILE A 71 -0.43 5.28 -2.97
C ILE A 71 0.38 5.03 -1.68
N SER A 72 -0.24 4.31 -0.74
CA SER A 72 0.36 3.84 0.51
C SER A 72 -0.38 2.60 0.98
N TYR A 73 0.33 1.54 1.35
CA TYR A 73 -0.28 0.34 1.89
C TYR A 73 -1.08 0.60 3.18
N ALA A 74 -0.62 1.55 3.99
CA ALA A 74 -1.22 1.86 5.28
C ALA A 74 -2.56 2.62 5.17
N THR A 75 -2.74 3.43 4.10
CA THR A 75 -3.95 4.23 3.90
C THR A 75 -4.86 3.68 2.80
N TYR A 76 -4.46 2.60 2.13
CA TYR A 76 -5.22 1.98 1.04
C TYR A 76 -6.66 1.60 1.46
N VAL A 77 -6.84 1.20 2.71
CA VAL A 77 -8.15 0.77 3.24
C VAL A 77 -9.21 1.89 3.18
N LYS A 78 -8.82 3.17 3.16
CA LYS A 78 -9.76 4.29 2.99
C LYS A 78 -10.54 4.24 1.67
N ASP A 79 -9.96 3.60 0.65
CA ASP A 79 -10.62 3.44 -0.65
C ASP A 79 -11.74 2.38 -0.58
N ARG A 80 -11.65 1.45 0.37
CA ARG A 80 -12.57 0.32 0.56
C ARG A 80 -13.59 0.52 1.68
N LEU A 81 -13.31 1.38 2.64
CA LEU A 81 -14.18 1.61 3.80
C LEU A 81 -14.74 3.03 3.80
N HIS A 82 -16.01 3.18 4.21
CA HIS A 82 -16.57 4.42 4.70
C HIS A 82 -16.01 4.71 6.12
N GLY A 83 -16.13 5.95 6.57
CA GLY A 83 -15.78 6.33 7.94
C GLY A 83 -14.47 7.11 8.05
N PHE A 84 -13.71 7.23 6.98
CA PHE A 84 -12.47 8.00 6.94
C PHE A 84 -12.68 9.37 6.30
N SER A 85 -12.29 10.45 7.00
CA SER A 85 -12.31 11.81 6.48
C SER A 85 -11.33 12.75 7.19
N GLY A 86 -11.20 13.98 6.68
CA GLY A 86 -10.28 14.98 7.22
C GLY A 86 -8.82 14.61 6.99
N GLU A 87 -7.94 15.19 7.78
CA GLU A 87 -6.51 14.95 7.72
C GLU A 87 -5.93 14.79 9.12
N SER A 88 -5.00 13.86 9.29
CA SER A 88 -4.27 13.65 10.53
C SER A 88 -2.93 14.39 10.48
N GLU A 89 -2.51 14.89 11.64
CA GLU A 89 -1.17 15.44 11.79
C GLU A 89 -0.09 14.37 11.53
N ARG A 90 0.90 14.74 10.73
CA ARG A 90 2.08 13.91 10.52
C ARG A 90 3.06 14.19 11.65
N ARG A 91 3.18 13.24 12.56
CA ARG A 91 4.25 13.30 13.56
C ARG A 91 5.53 12.80 12.91
N ALA A 92 6.62 13.56 13.10
CA ALA A 92 7.95 13.05 12.75
C ALA A 92 8.26 11.83 13.63
N PRO A 93 8.98 10.82 13.10
CA PRO A 93 9.47 9.72 13.92
C PRO A 93 10.25 10.25 15.13
N ALA A 94 9.97 9.68 16.31
CA ALA A 94 10.54 10.16 17.57
C ALA A 94 12.08 10.05 17.62
N ASP A 95 12.65 9.05 16.94
CA ASP A 95 14.08 8.86 16.79
C ASP A 95 14.78 10.00 16.04
N LEU A 96 14.06 10.79 15.24
CA LEU A 96 14.63 11.97 14.59
C LEU A 96 14.86 13.15 15.56
N ASP A 97 14.30 13.11 16.76
CA ASP A 97 14.52 14.14 17.77
C ASP A 97 15.95 14.10 18.29
N ASP A 98 16.60 12.94 18.27
CA ASP A 98 18.02 12.76 18.61
C ASP A 98 18.97 13.22 17.48
N PHE A 99 18.44 13.50 16.28
CA PHE A 99 19.20 13.85 15.09
C PHE A 99 18.68 15.15 14.42
N PRO A 100 18.74 16.32 15.10
CA PRO A 100 18.11 17.54 14.65
C PRO A 100 18.62 18.01 13.27
N ASN A 101 19.91 17.89 12.99
CA ASN A 101 20.49 18.26 11.71
C ASN A 101 19.97 17.40 10.54
N TYR A 102 19.71 16.11 10.81
CA TYR A 102 19.14 15.21 9.80
C TYR A 102 17.65 15.48 9.59
N LYS A 103 16.92 15.75 10.67
CA LYS A 103 15.50 16.17 10.62
C LYS A 103 15.32 17.44 9.78
N GLU A 104 16.18 18.43 9.96
CA GLU A 104 16.20 19.67 9.17
C GLU A 104 16.51 19.39 7.69
N LYS A 105 17.52 18.56 7.41
CA LYS A 105 17.89 18.18 6.05
C LYS A 105 16.75 17.49 5.31
N ILE A 106 16.01 16.57 5.97
CA ILE A 106 14.81 15.93 5.39
C ILE A 106 13.72 16.95 5.12
N ALA A 107 13.46 17.88 6.04
CA ALA A 107 12.48 18.95 5.88
C ALA A 107 12.81 19.85 4.69
N GLN A 108 14.09 20.17 4.47
CA GLN A 108 14.57 21.02 3.37
C GLN A 108 14.60 20.30 2.02
N SER A 109 14.75 18.97 1.99
CA SER A 109 14.84 18.19 0.74
C SER A 109 13.54 18.10 -0.05
N GLY A 110 12.52 18.87 0.32
CA GLY A 110 11.25 19.00 -0.40
C GLY A 110 10.35 17.78 -0.32
N GLY A 111 10.72 16.79 0.48
CA GLY A 111 9.92 15.62 0.81
C GLY A 111 9.37 14.85 -0.39
N THR A 112 9.05 13.59 -0.19
CA THR A 112 8.18 12.84 -1.10
C THR A 112 6.81 13.54 -1.16
N PRO A 113 6.16 13.67 -2.34
CA PRO A 113 4.82 14.22 -2.42
C PRO A 113 3.93 13.58 -1.36
N THR A 114 3.23 14.41 -0.59
CA THR A 114 2.45 13.93 0.54
C THR A 114 1.09 13.42 0.05
N TYR A 115 0.79 12.15 0.34
CA TYR A 115 -0.54 11.58 0.16
C TYR A 115 -1.45 11.89 1.35
N THR A 116 -2.76 11.79 1.17
CA THR A 116 -3.75 12.10 2.22
C THR A 116 -3.75 11.04 3.32
N ARG A 117 -3.84 11.48 4.57
CA ARG A 117 -3.95 10.63 5.76
C ARG A 117 -5.21 11.03 6.55
N PRO A 118 -6.38 10.47 6.21
CA PRO A 118 -7.60 10.80 6.94
C PRO A 118 -7.57 10.22 8.36
N CYS A 119 -8.51 10.70 9.20
CA CYS A 119 -8.83 10.10 10.48
C CYS A 119 -10.05 9.20 10.34
N CYS A 120 -10.26 8.26 11.26
CA CYS A 120 -11.54 7.60 11.45
C CYS A 120 -12.49 8.58 12.16
N THR A 121 -13.49 9.10 11.44
CA THR A 121 -14.39 10.17 11.91
C THR A 121 -15.86 9.75 12.00
N SER A 122 -16.21 8.56 11.53
CA SER A 122 -17.53 7.96 11.66
C SER A 122 -17.45 6.44 11.68
N ASN A 123 -18.59 5.76 11.82
CA ASN A 123 -18.63 4.29 11.82
C ASN A 123 -18.02 3.71 10.56
N LEU A 124 -17.15 2.72 10.72
CA LEU A 124 -16.52 2.02 9.59
C LEU A 124 -17.48 1.01 8.98
N GLU A 125 -17.64 1.07 7.69
CA GLU A 125 -18.46 0.16 6.90
C GLU A 125 -17.76 -0.17 5.57
N LEU A 126 -17.89 -1.41 5.12
CA LEU A 126 -17.36 -1.82 3.84
C LEU A 126 -18.11 -1.09 2.70
N LYS A 127 -17.38 -0.49 1.78
CA LYS A 127 -17.94 0.08 0.54
C LYS A 127 -18.16 -1.02 -0.49
N ASP A 128 -17.06 -1.65 -0.88
CA ASP A 128 -16.98 -2.71 -1.87
C ASP A 128 -15.60 -3.38 -1.82
N ASP A 129 -15.46 -4.46 -2.56
CA ASP A 129 -14.20 -5.18 -2.76
C ASP A 129 -13.62 -5.00 -4.17
N ASP A 130 -14.17 -4.11 -4.99
CA ASP A 130 -13.80 -3.99 -6.40
C ASP A 130 -12.33 -3.67 -6.59
N SER A 131 -11.79 -2.74 -5.81
CA SER A 131 -10.37 -2.37 -5.87
C SER A 131 -9.45 -3.54 -5.46
N LEU A 132 -9.81 -4.30 -4.42
CA LEU A 132 -9.07 -5.48 -4.00
C LEU A 132 -9.13 -6.59 -5.05
N ASN A 133 -10.32 -6.88 -5.56
CA ASN A 133 -10.51 -7.89 -6.60
C ASN A 133 -9.71 -7.54 -7.86
N LYS A 134 -9.65 -6.26 -8.22
CA LYS A 134 -8.86 -5.79 -9.36
C LYS A 134 -7.35 -5.95 -9.14
N ASP A 135 -6.86 -5.65 -7.95
CA ASP A 135 -5.46 -5.87 -7.59
C ASP A 135 -5.08 -7.36 -7.66
N ILE A 136 -5.94 -8.23 -7.11
CA ILE A 136 -5.76 -9.69 -7.18
C ILE A 136 -5.77 -10.17 -8.64
N GLU A 137 -6.71 -9.67 -9.45
CA GLU A 137 -6.81 -10.03 -10.88
C GLU A 137 -5.55 -9.59 -11.65
N ASN A 138 -5.09 -8.35 -11.46
CA ASN A 138 -3.91 -7.81 -12.10
C ASN A 138 -2.67 -8.66 -11.78
N PHE A 139 -2.48 -9.01 -10.51
CA PHE A 139 -1.34 -9.84 -10.11
C PHE A 139 -1.47 -11.28 -10.61
N ARG A 140 -2.67 -11.88 -10.52
CA ARG A 140 -2.96 -13.23 -11.01
C ARG A 140 -2.69 -13.36 -12.51
N LYS A 141 -3.04 -12.37 -13.33
CA LYS A 141 -2.75 -12.39 -14.78
C LYS A 141 -1.26 -12.55 -15.06
N VAL A 142 -0.41 -11.88 -14.28
CA VAL A 142 1.04 -12.00 -14.44
C VAL A 142 1.56 -13.36 -14.00
N LEU A 143 0.99 -13.93 -12.93
CA LEU A 143 1.38 -15.24 -12.40
C LEU A 143 0.89 -16.41 -13.26
N ASN A 144 -0.34 -16.34 -13.79
CA ASN A 144 -0.97 -17.45 -14.56
C ASN A 144 -0.20 -17.83 -15.82
N ASN A 145 0.55 -16.92 -16.40
CA ASN A 145 1.42 -17.20 -17.53
C ASN A 145 2.71 -17.95 -17.12
N ARG A 146 2.87 -18.30 -15.83
CA ARG A 146 4.11 -18.81 -15.24
C ARG A 146 3.81 -19.78 -14.10
N ASN A 147 3.34 -20.97 -14.41
CA ASN A 147 2.81 -21.99 -13.48
C ASN A 147 3.71 -22.39 -12.29
N HIS A 148 4.99 -22.00 -12.30
CA HIS A 148 5.95 -22.32 -11.24
C HIS A 148 6.18 -21.15 -10.27
N LEU A 149 5.67 -19.96 -10.58
CA LEU A 149 5.86 -18.78 -9.73
C LEU A 149 4.94 -18.82 -8.52
N LYS A 150 5.51 -18.42 -7.38
CA LYS A 150 4.77 -18.17 -6.15
C LYS A 150 4.77 -16.68 -5.88
N GLY A 151 3.61 -16.15 -5.55
CA GLY A 151 3.43 -14.74 -5.24
C GLY A 151 2.60 -14.54 -3.98
N PHE A 152 2.75 -13.37 -3.37
CA PHE A 152 1.92 -12.93 -2.26
C PHE A 152 1.66 -11.42 -2.35
N MET A 153 0.61 -10.98 -1.68
CA MET A 153 0.29 -9.56 -1.52
C MET A 153 0.25 -9.24 -0.03
N ASN A 154 0.93 -8.18 0.38
CA ASN A 154 0.89 -7.73 1.75
C ASN A 154 -0.28 -6.76 1.99
N ALA A 155 -0.77 -6.75 3.23
CA ALA A 155 -1.80 -5.84 3.68
C ALA A 155 -1.41 -5.23 5.04
N ALA A 156 -1.90 -4.02 5.32
CA ALA A 156 -1.72 -3.40 6.60
C ALA A 156 -2.57 -4.09 7.67
N SER A 157 -1.99 -4.35 8.84
CA SER A 157 -2.75 -4.83 10.00
C SER A 157 -3.64 -3.72 10.59
N PRO A 158 -4.68 -4.05 11.36
CA PRO A 158 -5.48 -3.07 12.09
C PRO A 158 -4.62 -2.08 12.91
N GLY A 159 -3.58 -2.57 13.58
CA GLY A 159 -2.65 -1.72 14.34
C GLY A 159 -1.88 -0.73 13.47
N VAL A 160 -1.41 -1.13 12.29
CA VAL A 160 -0.76 -0.20 11.34
C VAL A 160 -1.77 0.84 10.84
N ILE A 161 -2.98 0.40 10.49
CA ILE A 161 -4.04 1.31 10.03
C ILE A 161 -4.34 2.37 11.09
N SER A 162 -4.50 1.97 12.36
CA SER A 162 -4.81 2.88 13.46
C SER A 162 -3.73 3.94 13.71
N VAL A 163 -2.46 3.59 13.49
CA VAL A 163 -1.34 4.55 13.61
C VAL A 163 -1.36 5.59 12.47
N PHE A 164 -1.67 5.16 11.25
CA PHE A 164 -1.66 6.05 10.08
C PHE A 164 -2.96 6.83 9.89
N MET A 165 -4.07 6.29 10.36
CA MET A 165 -5.41 6.89 10.30
C MET A 165 -6.03 6.84 11.70
N PRO A 166 -5.69 7.79 12.58
CA PRO A 166 -6.04 7.74 13.99
C PRO A 166 -7.53 7.83 14.24
N ASN A 167 -7.95 7.22 15.34
CA ASN A 167 -9.31 7.23 15.81
C ASN A 167 -9.76 8.62 16.29
N LYS A 168 -10.91 9.08 15.79
CA LYS A 168 -11.63 10.26 16.28
C LYS A 168 -13.12 10.00 16.48
N PHE A 169 -13.55 8.73 16.39
CA PHE A 169 -14.97 8.37 16.46
C PHE A 169 -15.26 7.34 17.54
N TYR A 170 -14.53 6.24 17.59
CA TYR A 170 -14.76 5.18 18.57
C TYR A 170 -14.30 5.61 19.97
N LYS A 171 -14.87 5.02 21.01
CA LYS A 171 -14.61 5.35 22.40
C LYS A 171 -13.13 5.26 22.79
N ASN A 172 -12.42 4.28 22.24
CA ASN A 172 -10.99 4.07 22.44
C ASN A 172 -10.38 3.34 21.21
N ASP A 173 -9.07 3.16 21.21
CA ASP A 173 -8.36 2.53 20.11
C ASP A 173 -8.59 1.02 20.06
N ASP A 174 -8.91 0.35 21.18
CA ASP A 174 -9.21 -1.08 21.18
C ASP A 174 -10.51 -1.36 20.41
N GLU A 175 -11.57 -0.58 20.67
CA GLU A 175 -12.84 -0.67 19.92
C GLU A 175 -12.63 -0.38 18.44
N TYR A 176 -11.79 0.59 18.11
CA TYR A 176 -11.45 0.92 16.73
C TYR A 176 -10.70 -0.22 16.03
N MET A 177 -9.68 -0.80 16.69
CA MET A 177 -8.92 -1.94 16.15
C MET A 177 -9.79 -3.19 16.02
N GLU A 178 -10.67 -3.45 16.97
CA GLU A 178 -11.63 -4.54 16.88
C GLU A 178 -12.54 -4.36 15.65
N LYS A 179 -13.09 -3.15 15.46
CA LYS A 179 -13.90 -2.86 14.27
C LYS A 179 -13.15 -3.03 12.96
N LEU A 180 -11.89 -2.57 12.88
CA LEU A 180 -11.04 -2.80 11.72
C LEU A 180 -10.76 -4.27 11.44
N SER A 181 -10.70 -5.10 12.47
CA SER A 181 -10.42 -6.54 12.33
C SER A 181 -11.61 -7.35 11.80
N LEU A 182 -12.83 -6.78 11.85
CA LEU A 182 -14.07 -7.40 11.39
C LEU A 182 -14.40 -7.03 9.92
N LEU A 183 -13.65 -6.14 9.30
CA LEU A 183 -13.87 -5.61 7.94
C LEU A 183 -12.74 -6.02 6.99
#